data_4eeee3ec84a0d405433b7798e4ca90c5
#
_entry.id   4eeee3ec84a0d405433b7798e4ca90c5
#
_cell.length_a   1.000
_cell.length_b   1.000
_cell.length_c   1.000
_cell.angle_alpha   90.00
_cell.angle_beta   90.00
_cell.angle_gamma   90.00
#
_symmetry.space_group_name_H-M   'P 1'
#
loop_
_entity.id
_entity.type
_entity.pdbx_description
1 polymer ?
#
loop_
_entity_poly.entity_id
_entity_poly.type
_entity_poly.pdbx_seq_one_letter_code
_entity_poly.pdbx_strand_id
1 'polypeptide(L)'
;LDAVTQQGGPILENDPRLVINDFSLKLPAGEITVTGNLALNGYKKGDLDDPRAFVNKLDAQAKLAMPRATLQDLVVAQARNLFMVDASAENPPSVQEIDELAKNLLASQLDVWSEQGYVKLDGGQVLTSAEWKNGQLKVNNHLVNLPPAPEAVAASKPQ
;
A
#
# COMPACT_ATOMS: atom_id res chain seq x y z
N LEU A 1 21.82 10.19 -3.33
CA LEU A 1 21.32 10.41 -1.96
C LEU A 1 21.82 11.73 -1.38
N ASP A 2 23.05 12.16 -1.68
CA ASP A 2 23.67 13.36 -1.08
C ASP A 2 22.95 14.68 -1.37
N ALA A 3 22.36 14.84 -2.56
CA ALA A 3 21.63 16.07 -2.91
C ALA A 3 20.31 16.20 -2.13
N VAL A 4 19.62 15.09 -1.86
CA VAL A 4 18.38 15.08 -1.06
C VAL A 4 18.71 15.34 0.42
N THR A 5 19.81 14.83 0.93
CA THR A 5 20.25 15.02 2.32
C THR A 5 20.71 16.46 2.58
N GLN A 6 21.39 17.10 1.61
CA GLN A 6 21.88 18.47 1.77
C GLN A 6 20.79 19.54 1.61
N GLN A 7 19.83 19.35 0.72
CA GLN A 7 18.76 20.32 0.46
C GLN A 7 17.48 20.02 1.25
N GLY A 8 17.21 18.78 1.57
CA GLY A 8 16.02 18.34 2.32
C GLY A 8 16.19 18.36 3.84
N GLY A 9 17.43 18.35 4.35
CA GLY A 9 17.71 18.31 5.80
C GLY A 9 16.95 19.37 6.60
N PRO A 10 17.04 20.67 6.23
CA PRO A 10 16.33 21.72 6.96
C PRO A 10 14.81 21.60 6.94
N ILE A 11 14.23 20.99 5.90
CA ILE A 11 12.78 20.74 5.83
C ILE A 11 12.41 19.61 6.80
N LEU A 12 13.21 18.56 6.84
CA LEU A 12 12.96 17.39 7.71
C LEU A 12 13.10 17.73 9.21
N GLU A 13 13.98 18.64 9.57
CA GLU A 13 14.21 19.09 10.96
C GLU A 13 13.07 19.96 11.52
N ASN A 14 12.15 20.42 10.70
CA ASN A 14 11.02 21.26 11.10
C ASN A 14 9.67 20.47 11.17
N ASP A 15 9.71 19.19 11.50
CA ASP A 15 8.53 18.34 11.66
C ASP A 15 7.55 18.47 10.48
N PRO A 16 7.98 18.16 9.25
CA PRO A 16 7.17 18.38 8.06
C PRO A 16 5.91 17.51 8.08
N ARG A 17 4.83 18.10 7.56
CA ARG A 17 3.55 17.42 7.40
C ARG A 17 3.04 17.56 5.97
N LEU A 18 2.72 16.41 5.37
CA LEU A 18 1.97 16.33 4.11
C LEU A 18 0.53 15.95 4.41
N VAL A 19 -0.43 16.69 3.89
CA VAL A 19 -1.85 16.40 4.05
C VAL A 19 -2.49 16.25 2.68
N ILE A 20 -3.16 15.13 2.46
CA ILE A 20 -3.99 14.85 1.30
C ILE A 20 -5.45 14.99 1.76
N ASN A 21 -6.04 16.16 1.56
CA ASN A 21 -7.41 16.42 2.01
C ASN A 21 -8.42 15.67 1.15
N ASP A 22 -8.19 15.64 -0.16
CA ASP A 22 -9.05 14.99 -1.12
C ASP A 22 -8.24 14.71 -2.39
N PHE A 23 -8.00 13.45 -2.67
CA PHE A 23 -7.54 12.98 -3.95
C PHE A 23 -8.62 12.09 -4.53
N SER A 24 -9.15 12.46 -5.69
CA SER A 24 -10.16 11.67 -6.35
C SER A 24 -9.78 11.35 -7.80
N LEU A 25 -10.05 10.11 -8.18
CA LEU A 25 -9.86 9.62 -9.55
C LEU A 25 -11.19 9.04 -10.06
N LYS A 26 -11.77 9.71 -11.05
CA LYS A 26 -13.01 9.28 -11.69
C LYS A 26 -12.71 8.27 -12.79
N LEU A 27 -13.31 7.10 -12.70
CA LEU A 27 -13.21 6.00 -13.65
C LEU A 27 -14.62 5.61 -14.13
N PRO A 28 -14.78 4.89 -15.26
CA PRO A 28 -16.09 4.46 -15.73
C PRO A 28 -16.92 3.69 -14.70
N ALA A 29 -16.28 2.88 -13.86
CA ALA A 29 -16.94 2.08 -12.82
C ALA A 29 -17.17 2.84 -11.51
N GLY A 30 -16.76 4.11 -11.40
CA GLY A 30 -16.97 4.98 -10.24
C GLY A 30 -15.71 5.74 -9.82
N GLU A 31 -15.74 6.33 -8.65
CA GLU A 31 -14.70 7.22 -8.14
C GLU A 31 -13.87 6.54 -7.04
N ILE A 32 -12.55 6.59 -7.20
CA ILE A 32 -11.60 6.23 -6.13
C ILE A 32 -11.30 7.49 -5.35
N THR A 33 -11.41 7.45 -4.03
CA THR A 33 -11.03 8.57 -3.16
C THR A 33 -9.97 8.15 -2.16
N VAL A 34 -8.99 9.05 -1.97
CA VAL A 34 -7.93 8.86 -0.97
C VAL A 34 -7.81 10.13 -0.15
N THR A 35 -7.83 9.98 1.16
CA THR A 35 -7.48 11.04 2.10
C THR A 35 -6.38 10.55 3.03
N GLY A 36 -5.54 11.45 3.54
CA GLY A 36 -4.49 11.02 4.46
C GLY A 36 -3.59 12.14 4.93
N ASN A 37 -2.72 11.78 5.85
CA ASN A 37 -1.65 12.66 6.30
C ASN A 37 -0.39 11.82 6.55
N LEU A 38 0.74 12.48 6.41
CA LEU A 38 2.05 11.95 6.74
C LEU A 38 2.80 13.04 7.51
N ALA A 39 3.28 12.74 8.69
CA ALA A 39 4.11 13.62 9.49
C ALA A 39 5.40 12.93 9.88
N LEU A 40 6.48 13.68 9.96
CA LEU A 40 7.74 13.25 10.51
C LEU A 40 8.00 14.04 11.79
N ASN A 41 8.04 13.38 12.93
CA ASN A 41 8.10 14.03 14.24
C ASN A 41 9.48 13.85 14.87
N GLY A 42 10.12 14.96 15.24
CA GLY A 42 11.38 14.97 15.99
C GLY A 42 12.54 14.35 15.20
N TYR A 43 12.60 14.56 13.89
CA TYR A 43 13.69 14.11 13.05
C TYR A 43 15.01 14.74 13.45
N LYS A 44 16.09 13.95 13.41
CA LYS A 44 17.46 14.39 13.59
C LYS A 44 18.32 13.88 12.43
N LYS A 45 19.33 14.64 12.05
CA LYS A 45 20.18 14.32 10.89
C LYS A 45 20.76 12.90 10.88
N GLY A 46 21.05 12.33 12.05
CA GLY A 46 21.54 10.94 12.18
C GLY A 46 20.47 9.86 12.00
N ASP A 47 19.19 10.21 11.96
CA ASP A 47 18.12 9.20 11.84
C ASP A 47 18.08 8.54 10.45
N LEU A 48 18.64 9.19 9.42
CA LEU A 48 18.76 8.59 8.08
C LEU A 48 19.78 7.44 8.05
N ASP A 49 20.70 7.40 9.00
CA ASP A 49 21.68 6.32 9.14
C ASP A 49 21.08 5.10 9.85
N ASP A 50 19.95 5.28 10.55
CA ASP A 50 19.17 4.22 11.20
C ASP A 50 17.72 4.19 10.67
N PRO A 51 17.42 3.32 9.68
CA PRO A 51 16.08 3.21 9.12
C PRO A 51 14.99 2.92 10.16
N ARG A 52 15.31 2.23 11.25
CA ARG A 52 14.34 1.93 12.32
C ARG A 52 14.00 3.18 13.13
N ALA A 53 15.01 3.97 13.48
CA ALA A 53 14.81 5.24 14.17
C ALA A 53 13.98 6.20 13.31
N PHE A 54 14.28 6.28 12.02
CA PHE A 54 13.52 7.08 11.06
C PHE A 54 12.04 6.65 10.97
N VAL A 55 11.78 5.35 10.75
CA VAL A 55 10.43 4.80 10.59
C VAL A 55 9.58 4.95 11.86
N ASN A 56 10.19 4.90 13.04
CA ASN A 56 9.50 5.14 14.31
C ASN A 56 9.05 6.60 14.53
N LYS A 57 9.61 7.54 13.77
CA LYS A 57 9.25 8.97 13.80
C LYS A 57 8.19 9.34 12.77
N LEU A 58 7.85 8.42 11.89
CA LEU A 58 6.75 8.60 10.94
C LEU A 58 5.41 8.39 11.65
N ASP A 59 4.50 9.31 11.40
CA ASP A 59 3.09 9.22 11.74
C ASP A 59 2.30 9.40 10.45
N ALA A 60 1.59 8.36 10.03
CA ALA A 60 0.87 8.35 8.77
C ALA A 60 -0.53 7.79 8.95
N GLN A 61 -1.49 8.42 8.30
CA GLN A 61 -2.85 7.93 8.20
C GLN A 61 -3.31 8.03 6.76
N ALA A 62 -4.01 7.02 6.28
CA ALA A 62 -4.63 7.02 4.97
C ALA A 62 -6.00 6.34 5.03
N LYS A 63 -6.94 6.88 4.25
CA LYS A 63 -8.24 6.24 4.01
C LYS A 63 -8.43 6.12 2.52
N LEU A 64 -8.88 4.96 2.09
CA LEU A 64 -9.18 4.64 0.70
C LEU A 64 -10.63 4.20 0.61
N ALA A 65 -11.34 4.74 -0.36
CA ALA A 65 -12.63 4.22 -0.81
C ALA A 65 -12.57 3.99 -2.33
N MET A 66 -13.04 2.84 -2.77
CA MET A 66 -12.99 2.44 -4.17
C MET A 66 -14.21 1.58 -4.50
N PRO A 67 -14.87 1.78 -5.67
CA PRO A 67 -15.92 0.88 -6.12
C PRO A 67 -15.38 -0.55 -6.30
N ARG A 68 -16.14 -1.54 -5.81
CA ARG A 68 -15.77 -2.96 -5.98
C ARG A 68 -15.60 -3.32 -7.46
N ALA A 69 -16.42 -2.75 -8.33
CA ALA A 69 -16.31 -2.94 -9.78
C ALA A 69 -14.96 -2.45 -10.33
N THR A 70 -14.49 -1.27 -9.89
CA THR A 70 -13.17 -0.74 -10.28
C THR A 70 -12.04 -1.66 -9.83
N LEU A 71 -12.09 -2.14 -8.58
CA LEU A 71 -11.09 -3.09 -8.08
C LEU A 71 -11.11 -4.39 -8.90
N GLN A 72 -12.30 -4.87 -9.25
CA GLN A 72 -12.46 -6.07 -10.08
C GLN A 72 -11.87 -5.88 -11.47
N ASP A 73 -12.11 -4.74 -12.13
CA ASP A 73 -11.56 -4.44 -13.44
C ASP A 73 -10.02 -4.37 -13.42
N LEU A 74 -9.46 -3.79 -12.36
CA LEU A 74 -7.99 -3.73 -12.17
C LEU A 74 -7.38 -5.13 -12.00
N VAL A 75 -8.00 -5.98 -11.18
CA VAL A 75 -7.51 -7.34 -10.91
C VAL A 75 -7.63 -8.21 -12.18
N VAL A 76 -8.72 -8.11 -12.91
CA VAL A 76 -8.91 -8.81 -14.18
C VAL A 76 -7.87 -8.35 -15.21
N ALA A 77 -7.64 -7.05 -15.36
CA ALA A 77 -6.62 -6.51 -16.26
C ALA A 77 -5.22 -7.02 -15.90
N GLN A 78 -4.89 -7.05 -14.61
CA GLN A 78 -3.60 -7.57 -14.13
C GLN A 78 -3.47 -9.08 -14.39
N ALA A 79 -4.52 -9.86 -14.13
CA ALA A 79 -4.55 -11.29 -14.40
C ALA A 79 -4.32 -11.59 -15.90
N ARG A 80 -5.02 -10.88 -16.78
CA ARG A 80 -4.81 -11.02 -18.23
C ARG A 80 -3.36 -10.73 -18.61
N ASN A 81 -2.76 -9.65 -18.09
CA ASN A 81 -1.37 -9.32 -18.37
C ASN A 81 -0.40 -10.42 -17.92
N LEU A 82 -0.62 -11.04 -16.78
CA LEU A 82 0.23 -12.11 -16.25
C LEU A 82 0.12 -13.40 -17.09
N PHE A 83 -1.09 -13.77 -17.49
CA PHE A 83 -1.32 -15.04 -18.22
C PHE A 83 -1.09 -14.93 -19.73
N MET A 84 -1.20 -13.73 -20.34
CA MET A 84 -0.94 -13.54 -21.76
C MET A 84 0.56 -13.53 -22.11
N VAL A 85 1.44 -13.39 -21.13
CA VAL A 85 2.90 -13.41 -21.33
C VAL A 85 3.41 -14.85 -21.58
N ASP A 86 2.68 -15.88 -21.14
CA ASP A 86 3.08 -17.29 -21.28
C ASP A 86 2.26 -18.05 -22.33
N ALA A 87 2.19 -17.48 -23.53
CA ALA A 87 1.49 -18.10 -24.68
C ALA A 87 2.13 -19.40 -25.20
N SER A 88 3.17 -19.94 -24.53
CA SER A 88 3.88 -21.16 -24.90
C SER A 88 3.29 -22.45 -24.30
N ALA A 89 2.26 -22.34 -23.45
CA ALA A 89 1.61 -23.52 -22.87
C ALA A 89 0.81 -24.30 -23.95
N GLU A 90 0.86 -25.62 -23.91
CA GLU A 90 0.12 -26.49 -24.87
C GLU A 90 -1.41 -26.28 -24.87
N ASN A 91 -1.97 -25.71 -23.78
CA ASN A 91 -3.38 -25.30 -23.65
C ASN A 91 -3.47 -24.02 -22.79
N PRO A 92 -3.29 -22.85 -23.36
CA PRO A 92 -3.43 -21.60 -22.59
C PRO A 92 -4.91 -21.41 -22.21
N PRO A 93 -5.21 -20.91 -20.99
CA PRO A 93 -6.57 -20.60 -20.59
C PRO A 93 -7.15 -19.50 -21.48
N SER A 94 -8.43 -19.59 -21.78
CA SER A 94 -9.14 -18.55 -22.51
C SER A 94 -9.25 -17.26 -21.69
N VAL A 95 -9.44 -16.13 -22.36
CA VAL A 95 -9.63 -14.84 -21.68
C VAL A 95 -10.81 -14.88 -20.71
N GLN A 96 -11.89 -15.58 -21.07
CA GLN A 96 -13.05 -15.75 -20.18
C GLN A 96 -12.71 -16.53 -18.91
N GLU A 97 -11.96 -17.62 -19.04
CA GLU A 97 -11.54 -18.42 -17.87
C GLU A 97 -10.63 -17.62 -16.94
N ILE A 98 -9.72 -16.81 -17.49
CA ILE A 98 -8.87 -15.90 -16.70
C ILE A 98 -9.74 -14.89 -15.95
N ASP A 99 -10.70 -14.27 -16.61
CA ASP A 99 -11.59 -13.28 -16.03
C ASP A 99 -12.43 -13.86 -14.89
N GLU A 100 -13.04 -15.03 -15.10
CA GLU A 100 -13.87 -15.70 -14.09
C GLU A 100 -13.01 -16.12 -12.87
N LEU A 101 -11.83 -16.67 -13.12
CA LEU A 101 -10.91 -17.04 -12.05
C LEU A 101 -10.49 -15.81 -11.24
N ALA A 102 -10.10 -14.72 -11.90
CA ALA A 102 -9.69 -13.48 -11.26
C ALA A 102 -10.81 -12.88 -10.41
N LYS A 103 -12.04 -12.87 -10.92
CA LYS A 103 -13.23 -12.38 -10.20
C LYS A 103 -13.54 -13.22 -8.97
N ASN A 104 -13.49 -14.56 -9.10
CA ASN A 104 -13.78 -15.47 -8.00
C ASN A 104 -12.72 -15.40 -6.91
N LEU A 105 -11.44 -15.32 -7.28
CA LEU A 105 -10.34 -15.15 -6.34
C LEU A 105 -10.45 -13.81 -5.59
N LEU A 106 -10.74 -12.72 -6.30
CA LEU A 106 -10.95 -11.43 -5.65
C LEU A 106 -12.13 -11.45 -4.70
N ALA A 107 -13.27 -12.04 -5.09
CA ALA A 107 -14.44 -12.13 -4.23
C ALA A 107 -14.12 -12.88 -2.94
N SER A 108 -13.52 -14.07 -3.05
CA SER A 108 -13.09 -14.86 -1.90
C SER A 108 -12.08 -14.11 -1.01
N GLN A 109 -11.14 -13.39 -1.61
CA GLN A 109 -10.14 -12.64 -0.86
C GLN A 109 -10.76 -11.43 -0.13
N LEU A 110 -11.71 -10.73 -0.76
CA LEU A 110 -12.43 -9.63 -0.11
C LEU A 110 -13.29 -10.11 1.07
N ASP A 111 -13.91 -11.28 0.95
CA ASP A 111 -14.67 -11.87 2.05
C ASP A 111 -13.73 -12.18 3.24
N VAL A 112 -12.59 -12.81 3.00
CA VAL A 112 -11.57 -13.08 4.04
C VAL A 112 -11.07 -11.78 4.68
N TRP A 113 -10.72 -10.77 3.88
CA TRP A 113 -10.25 -9.49 4.42
C TRP A 113 -11.34 -8.73 5.18
N SER A 114 -12.60 -8.88 4.77
CA SER A 114 -13.75 -8.29 5.48
C SER A 114 -13.97 -8.97 6.83
N GLU A 115 -13.89 -10.30 6.89
CA GLU A 115 -13.98 -11.08 8.13
C GLU A 115 -12.84 -10.74 9.10
N GLN A 116 -11.64 -10.51 8.57
CA GLN A 116 -10.47 -10.09 9.35
C GLN A 116 -10.52 -8.61 9.74
N GLY A 117 -11.48 -7.85 9.24
CA GLY A 117 -11.63 -6.42 9.51
C GLY A 117 -10.66 -5.51 8.74
N TYR A 118 -9.90 -6.03 7.77
CA TYR A 118 -8.96 -5.23 6.97
C TYR A 118 -9.65 -4.39 5.90
N VAL A 119 -10.81 -4.78 5.44
CA VAL A 119 -11.66 -3.99 4.55
C VAL A 119 -13.08 -3.97 5.09
N LYS A 120 -13.82 -2.92 4.76
CA LYS A 120 -15.26 -2.83 4.96
C LYS A 120 -15.93 -2.80 3.59
N LEU A 121 -16.91 -3.67 3.38
CA LEU A 121 -17.74 -3.69 2.18
C LEU A 121 -19.05 -2.95 2.49
N ASP A 122 -19.32 -1.85 1.80
CA ASP A 122 -20.49 -1.02 2.06
C ASP A 122 -21.01 -0.40 0.74
N GLY A 123 -22.26 -0.65 0.40
CA GLY A 123 -22.92 -0.04 -0.77
C GLY A 123 -22.20 -0.27 -2.10
N GLY A 124 -21.51 -1.38 -2.29
CA GLY A 124 -20.70 -1.65 -3.48
C GLY A 124 -19.31 -0.99 -3.46
N GLN A 125 -18.94 -0.35 -2.35
CA GLN A 125 -17.62 0.21 -2.11
C GLN A 125 -16.76 -0.75 -1.27
N VAL A 126 -15.46 -0.72 -1.52
CA VAL A 126 -14.43 -1.30 -0.68
C VAL A 126 -13.75 -0.15 0.05
N LEU A 127 -13.86 -0.15 1.37
CA LEU A 127 -13.34 0.88 2.26
C LEU A 127 -12.21 0.29 3.11
N THR A 128 -11.12 1.03 3.25
CA THR A 128 -10.05 0.66 4.18
C THR A 128 -9.37 1.91 4.71
N SER A 129 -8.81 1.79 5.91
CA SER A 129 -7.96 2.81 6.50
C SER A 129 -6.69 2.18 7.05
N ALA A 130 -5.58 2.87 6.92
CA ALA A 130 -4.30 2.48 7.48
C ALA A 130 -3.77 3.58 8.38
N GLU A 131 -3.18 3.20 9.51
CA GLU A 131 -2.48 4.08 10.43
C GLU A 131 -1.11 3.49 10.73
N TRP A 132 -0.08 4.29 10.53
CA TRP A 132 1.28 3.99 10.94
C TRP A 132 1.67 4.92 12.06
N LYS A 133 2.01 4.37 13.22
CA LYS A 133 2.43 5.16 14.38
C LYS A 133 3.36 4.36 15.27
N ASN A 134 4.46 4.98 15.72
CA ASN A 134 5.44 4.35 16.59
C ASN A 134 5.94 2.99 16.09
N GLY A 135 6.17 2.85 14.78
CA GLY A 135 6.61 1.61 14.16
C GLY A 135 5.55 0.51 14.06
N GLN A 136 4.29 0.82 14.31
CA GLN A 136 3.17 -0.13 14.23
C GLN A 136 2.21 0.25 13.11
N LEU A 137 1.79 -0.75 12.33
CA LEU A 137 0.76 -0.62 11.32
C LEU A 137 -0.57 -1.13 11.88
N LYS A 138 -1.60 -0.31 11.76
CA LYS A 138 -3.00 -0.73 11.97
C LYS A 138 -3.77 -0.55 10.67
N VAL A 139 -4.61 -1.52 10.35
CA VAL A 139 -5.57 -1.44 9.23
C VAL A 139 -6.97 -1.57 9.82
N ASN A 140 -7.83 -0.58 9.60
CA ASN A 140 -9.16 -0.47 10.22
C ASN A 140 -9.14 -0.74 11.74
N ASN A 141 -8.15 -0.18 12.45
CA ASN A 141 -7.86 -0.36 13.88
C ASN A 141 -7.34 -1.77 14.29
N HIS A 142 -7.18 -2.70 13.36
CA HIS A 142 -6.57 -4.01 13.63
C HIS A 142 -5.07 -3.93 13.46
N LEU A 143 -4.31 -4.36 14.47
CA LEU A 143 -2.85 -4.40 14.42
C LEU A 143 -2.40 -5.43 13.39
N VAL A 144 -1.54 -5.01 12.47
CA VAL A 144 -0.91 -5.89 11.48
C VAL A 144 0.47 -6.26 11.97
N ASN A 145 0.71 -7.55 12.15
CA ASN A 145 2.05 -8.06 12.47
C ASN A 145 2.88 -8.05 11.18
N LEU A 146 3.76 -7.06 11.07
CA LEU A 146 4.72 -7.01 9.97
C LEU A 146 5.82 -8.05 10.21
N PRO A 147 6.31 -8.72 9.16
CA PRO A 147 7.49 -9.55 9.30
C PRO A 147 8.67 -8.69 9.77
N PRO A 148 9.60 -9.25 10.56
CA PRO A 148 10.79 -8.51 10.97
C PRO A 148 11.51 -7.99 9.72
N ALA A 149 11.95 -6.72 9.78
CA ALA A 149 12.74 -6.16 8.69
C ALA A 149 13.95 -7.07 8.43
N PRO A 150 14.30 -7.35 7.17
CA PRO A 150 15.49 -8.12 6.86
C PRO A 150 16.67 -7.46 7.57
N GLU A 151 17.42 -8.25 8.32
CA GLU A 151 18.65 -7.78 8.96
C GLU A 151 19.54 -7.22 7.85
N ALA A 152 19.98 -5.97 8.01
CA ALA A 152 20.94 -5.38 7.11
C ALA A 152 22.14 -6.34 7.07
N VAL A 153 22.36 -6.97 5.93
CA VAL A 153 23.55 -7.80 5.69
C VAL A 153 24.71 -6.89 5.96
N ALA A 154 25.36 -7.08 7.10
CA ALA A 154 26.56 -6.36 7.44
C ALA A 154 27.54 -6.55 6.28
N ALA A 155 27.82 -5.47 5.56
CA ALA A 155 28.79 -5.47 4.49
C ALA A 155 30.10 -5.96 5.08
N SER A 156 30.44 -7.23 4.84
CA SER A 156 31.72 -7.81 5.18
C SER A 156 32.77 -6.96 4.47
N LYS A 157 33.54 -6.21 5.23
CA LYS A 157 34.73 -5.52 4.71
C LYS A 157 35.65 -6.57 4.09
N PRO A 158 36.08 -6.40 2.83
CA PRO A 158 37.17 -7.22 2.30
C PRO A 158 38.44 -6.91 3.10
N GLN A 159 39.09 -7.98 3.52
CA GLN A 159 40.43 -7.93 4.10
C GLN A 159 41.45 -7.64 2.99
#